data_637c48f41e7ade13d85aad5c87c0d7aa
#
_entry.id   637c48f41e7ade13d85aad5c87c0d7aa
#
_cell.length_a   1.000
_cell.length_b   1.000
_cell.length_c   1.000
_cell.angle_alpha   90.00
_cell.angle_beta   90.00
_cell.angle_gamma   90.00
#
_symmetry.space_group_name_H-M   'P 1'
#
loop_
_entity.id
_entity.type
_entity.pdbx_description
1 polymer ?
#
loop_
_entity_poly.entity_id
_entity_poly.type
_entity_poly.pdbx_seq_one_letter_code
_entity_poly.pdbx_strand_id
1 'polypeptide(L)'
;MVMTFAVEFYETDAGACPVREFLDKLKVSVPDDFAAVVAGLAKLRNRQCHREPLSKPLGDGLFELRHVGKLNTRVFWFFMKGQRIIAVHGIRNKGRAIPAHEMETARKRMHDWLRREFNEKDKFRSLS
;
A
#
# COMPACT_ATOMS: atom_id res chain seq x y z
N MET A 1 -21.70 4.33 -14.17
CA MET A 1 -20.91 3.14 -13.85
C MET A 1 -19.87 3.49 -12.79
N VAL A 2 -19.90 2.81 -11.67
CA VAL A 2 -18.94 3.05 -10.59
C VAL A 2 -17.63 2.35 -10.93
N MET A 3 -16.55 3.13 -11.11
CA MET A 3 -15.23 2.58 -11.36
C MET A 3 -14.61 2.17 -10.03
N THR A 4 -14.32 0.89 -9.88
CA THR A 4 -13.67 0.35 -8.69
C THR A 4 -12.20 0.04 -8.97
N PHE A 5 -11.36 0.30 -7.97
CA PHE A 5 -9.94 -0.02 -8.03
C PHE A 5 -9.70 -1.37 -7.36
N ALA A 6 -8.78 -2.15 -7.90
CA ALA A 6 -8.34 -3.38 -7.25
C ALA A 6 -7.20 -3.05 -6.29
N VAL A 7 -7.25 -3.60 -5.08
CA VAL A 7 -6.17 -3.43 -4.09
C VAL A 7 -5.37 -4.72 -4.03
N GLU A 8 -4.07 -4.61 -4.27
CA GLU A 8 -3.14 -5.72 -4.28
C GLU A 8 -2.01 -5.44 -3.29
N PHE A 9 -1.36 -6.50 -2.84
CA PHE A 9 -0.22 -6.38 -1.92
C PHE A 9 1.07 -6.70 -2.66
N TYR A 10 2.09 -5.88 -2.42
CA TYR A 10 3.42 -6.13 -2.93
C TYR A 10 3.96 -7.47 -2.41
N GLU A 11 4.59 -8.23 -3.31
CA GLU A 11 5.30 -9.46 -2.97
C GLU A 11 6.76 -9.33 -3.40
N THR A 12 7.66 -9.85 -2.58
CA THR A 12 9.08 -9.93 -2.94
C THR A 12 9.30 -11.02 -3.99
N ASP A 13 10.49 -11.04 -4.63
CA ASP A 13 10.85 -12.12 -5.56
C ASP A 13 10.76 -13.51 -4.92
N ALA A 14 11.01 -13.59 -3.62
CA ALA A 14 10.93 -14.84 -2.88
C ALA A 14 9.50 -15.22 -2.46
N GLY A 15 8.51 -14.38 -2.79
CA GLY A 15 7.11 -14.64 -2.47
C GLY A 15 6.65 -14.16 -1.11
N ALA A 16 7.49 -13.42 -0.37
CA ALA A 16 7.07 -12.82 0.89
C ALA A 16 6.14 -11.65 0.64
N CYS A 17 5.11 -11.51 1.48
CA CYS A 17 4.13 -10.43 1.38
C CYS A 17 4.16 -9.60 2.67
N PRO A 18 4.99 -8.53 2.71
CA PRO A 18 5.21 -7.77 3.95
C PRO A 18 3.94 -7.14 4.53
N VAL A 19 3.04 -6.65 3.69
CA VAL A 19 1.80 -6.04 4.19
C VAL A 19 0.89 -7.09 4.83
N ARG A 20 0.80 -8.28 4.24
CA ARG A 20 0.03 -9.37 4.84
C ARG A 20 0.61 -9.80 6.18
N GLU A 21 1.93 -9.93 6.24
CA GLU A 21 2.61 -10.27 7.50
C GLU A 21 2.34 -9.20 8.58
N PHE A 22 2.40 -7.94 8.20
CA PHE A 22 2.07 -6.82 9.08
C PHE A 22 0.64 -6.93 9.59
N LEU A 23 -0.32 -7.18 8.70
CA LEU A 23 -1.74 -7.30 9.04
C LEU A 23 -2.00 -8.50 9.95
N ASP A 24 -1.34 -9.62 9.70
CA ASP A 24 -1.49 -10.83 10.53
C ASP A 24 -1.04 -10.56 11.98
N LYS A 25 0.09 -9.87 12.14
CA LYS A 25 0.58 -9.47 13.47
C LYS A 25 -0.37 -8.47 14.15
N LEU A 26 -0.86 -7.52 13.38
CA LEU A 26 -1.78 -6.50 13.88
C LEU A 26 -3.09 -7.13 14.37
N LYS A 27 -3.58 -8.12 13.62
CA LYS A 27 -4.80 -8.85 13.97
C LYS A 27 -4.71 -9.51 15.35
N VAL A 28 -3.54 -10.03 15.67
CA VAL A 28 -3.31 -10.69 16.97
C VAL A 28 -3.12 -9.65 18.09
N SER A 29 -2.32 -8.61 17.83
CA SER A 29 -1.93 -7.66 18.88
C SER A 29 -2.96 -6.55 19.11
N VAL A 30 -3.60 -6.05 18.04
CA VAL A 30 -4.57 -4.94 18.13
C VAL A 30 -5.71 -5.17 17.14
N PRO A 31 -6.65 -6.09 17.48
CA PRO A 31 -7.73 -6.46 16.54
C PRO A 31 -8.57 -5.28 16.04
N ASP A 32 -8.80 -4.28 16.88
CA ASP A 32 -9.58 -3.11 16.49
C ASP A 32 -8.87 -2.30 15.40
N ASP A 33 -7.56 -2.13 15.52
CA ASP A 33 -6.76 -1.45 14.51
C ASP A 33 -6.70 -2.26 13.22
N PHE A 34 -6.56 -3.58 13.33
CA PHE A 34 -6.61 -4.46 12.18
C PHE A 34 -7.92 -4.28 11.40
N ALA A 35 -9.06 -4.33 12.09
CA ALA A 35 -10.36 -4.16 11.46
C ALA A 35 -10.48 -2.80 10.76
N ALA A 36 -9.99 -1.73 11.40
CA ALA A 36 -10.03 -0.39 10.83
C ALA A 36 -9.13 -0.26 9.59
N VAL A 37 -7.95 -0.87 9.60
CA VAL A 37 -7.04 -0.85 8.45
C VAL A 37 -7.63 -1.62 7.29
N VAL A 38 -8.20 -2.81 7.54
CA VAL A 38 -8.86 -3.60 6.49
C VAL A 38 -10.02 -2.82 5.88
N ALA A 39 -10.83 -2.16 6.71
CA ALA A 39 -11.91 -1.31 6.22
C ALA A 39 -11.38 -0.14 5.38
N GLY A 40 -10.27 0.47 5.80
CA GLY A 40 -9.61 1.55 5.05
C GLY A 40 -9.10 1.07 3.68
N LEU A 41 -8.46 -0.10 3.64
CA LEU A 41 -8.00 -0.68 2.39
C LEU A 41 -9.17 -0.96 1.44
N ALA A 42 -10.29 -1.46 1.98
CA ALA A 42 -11.50 -1.68 1.18
C ALA A 42 -12.04 -0.36 0.60
N LYS A 43 -11.97 0.72 1.36
CA LYS A 43 -12.38 2.05 0.90
C LYS A 43 -11.52 2.58 -0.25
N LEU A 44 -10.26 2.15 -0.36
CA LEU A 44 -9.39 2.55 -1.47
C LEU A 44 -9.89 2.04 -2.83
N ARG A 45 -10.80 1.09 -2.85
CA ARG A 45 -11.48 0.68 -4.09
C ARG A 45 -12.33 1.80 -4.67
N ASN A 46 -12.64 2.81 -3.87
CA ASN A 46 -13.44 3.96 -4.26
C ASN A 46 -12.54 5.17 -4.47
N ARG A 47 -12.62 5.78 -5.66
CA ARG A 47 -11.83 6.96 -6.04
C ARG A 47 -11.94 8.11 -5.05
N GLN A 48 -13.11 8.30 -4.45
CA GLN A 48 -13.34 9.39 -3.49
C GLN A 48 -12.46 9.27 -2.25
N CYS A 49 -11.98 8.06 -1.94
CA CYS A 49 -11.15 7.82 -0.77
C CYS A 49 -9.64 7.95 -1.05
N HIS A 50 -9.25 8.37 -2.27
CA HIS A 50 -7.84 8.58 -2.64
C HIS A 50 -7.32 9.95 -2.23
N ARG A 51 -8.03 10.68 -1.41
CA ARG A 51 -7.68 12.01 -0.91
C ARG A 51 -7.90 12.09 0.59
N GLU A 52 -7.47 13.20 1.18
CA GLU A 52 -7.68 13.42 2.61
C GLU A 52 -9.18 13.42 2.96
N PRO A 53 -9.54 13.00 4.16
CA PRO A 53 -8.64 12.66 5.28
C PRO A 53 -8.07 11.24 5.26
N LEU A 54 -8.63 10.31 4.47
CA LEU A 54 -8.23 8.90 4.48
C LEU A 54 -6.86 8.68 3.84
N SER A 55 -6.62 9.33 2.71
CA SER A 55 -5.37 9.16 1.95
C SER A 55 -4.62 10.49 1.87
N LYS A 56 -3.29 10.42 1.97
CA LYS A 56 -2.41 11.57 1.87
C LYS A 56 -1.27 11.28 0.91
N PRO A 57 -1.01 12.17 -0.08
CA PRO A 57 0.15 12.00 -0.95
C PRO A 57 1.44 12.31 -0.18
N LEU A 58 2.47 11.49 -0.43
CA LEU A 58 3.77 11.62 0.23
C LEU A 58 4.88 12.07 -0.72
N GLY A 59 4.57 12.23 -2.02
CA GLY A 59 5.55 12.55 -3.04
C GLY A 59 5.99 11.31 -3.80
N ASP A 60 6.54 11.51 -5.01
CA ASP A 60 7.06 10.46 -5.90
C ASP A 60 6.03 9.39 -6.27
N GLY A 61 4.74 9.70 -6.18
CA GLY A 61 3.67 8.75 -6.49
C GLY A 61 3.25 7.86 -5.33
N LEU A 62 3.87 8.01 -4.18
CA LEU A 62 3.54 7.23 -2.99
C LEU A 62 2.46 7.94 -2.17
N PHE A 63 1.53 7.15 -1.62
CA PHE A 63 0.44 7.63 -0.78
C PHE A 63 0.42 6.91 0.56
N GLU A 64 -0.21 7.54 1.53
CA GLU A 64 -0.41 7.00 2.86
C GLU A 64 -1.90 6.80 3.11
N LEU A 65 -2.29 5.57 3.50
CA LEU A 65 -3.60 5.33 4.09
C LEU A 65 -3.49 5.63 5.58
N ARG A 66 -4.26 6.62 6.03
CA ARG A 66 -4.23 7.06 7.41
C ARG A 66 -5.33 6.37 8.21
N HIS A 67 -4.93 5.72 9.26
CA HIS A 67 -5.87 5.16 10.20
C HIS A 67 -6.17 6.16 11.30
N VAL A 68 -7.45 6.49 11.50
CA VAL A 68 -7.92 7.40 12.54
C VAL A 68 -8.26 6.59 13.80
N GLY A 69 -7.30 5.82 14.29
CA GLY A 69 -7.48 5.02 15.50
C GLY A 69 -6.51 5.39 16.60
N LYS A 70 -6.52 4.60 17.66
CA LYS A 70 -5.70 4.87 18.86
C LYS A 70 -4.20 4.74 18.63
N LEU A 71 -3.77 4.00 17.59
CA LEU A 71 -2.36 3.64 17.40
C LEU A 71 -1.71 4.15 16.12
N ASN A 72 -2.34 5.07 15.39
CA ASN A 72 -1.74 5.68 14.21
C ASN A 72 -1.13 4.68 13.23
N THR A 73 -1.84 3.58 12.95
CA THR A 73 -1.41 2.59 11.96
C THR A 73 -1.53 3.20 10.57
N ARG A 74 -0.52 3.00 9.74
CA ARG A 74 -0.46 3.57 8.40
C ARG A 74 -0.04 2.50 7.41
N VAL A 75 -0.62 2.56 6.17
CA VAL A 75 -0.24 1.68 5.07
C VAL A 75 0.13 2.54 3.88
N PHE A 76 1.29 2.26 3.28
CA PHE A 76 1.78 2.99 2.11
C PHE A 76 1.38 2.26 0.84
N TRP A 77 0.95 3.02 -0.17
CA TRP A 77 0.44 2.45 -1.42
C TRP A 77 0.71 3.39 -2.59
N PHE A 78 0.60 2.87 -3.81
CA PHE A 78 0.74 3.66 -5.02
C PHE A 78 -0.20 3.15 -6.11
N PHE A 79 -0.42 3.97 -7.13
CA PHE A 79 -1.28 3.61 -8.25
C PHE A 79 -0.52 2.83 -9.32
N MET A 80 -1.20 1.82 -9.88
CA MET A 80 -0.76 1.09 -11.06
C MET A 80 -1.77 1.24 -12.18
N LYS A 81 -1.32 1.02 -13.41
CA LYS A 81 -2.19 1.01 -14.59
C LYS A 81 -3.30 -0.02 -14.44
N GLY A 82 -4.47 0.27 -15.02
CA GLY A 82 -5.63 -0.62 -14.95
C GLY A 82 -6.42 -0.46 -13.67
N GLN A 83 -6.40 0.73 -13.06
CA GLN A 83 -7.14 1.01 -11.82
C GLN A 83 -6.77 0.04 -10.70
N ARG A 84 -5.46 -0.08 -10.48
CA ARG A 84 -4.90 -0.95 -9.44
C ARG A 84 -4.18 -0.11 -8.40
N ILE A 85 -4.25 -0.53 -7.16
CA ILE A 85 -3.53 0.07 -6.05
C ILE A 85 -2.68 -1.02 -5.42
N ILE A 86 -1.38 -0.72 -5.25
CA ILE A 86 -0.43 -1.67 -4.68
C ILE A 86 -0.01 -1.18 -3.30
N ALA A 87 -0.38 -1.92 -2.27
CA ALA A 87 0.06 -1.64 -0.90
C ALA A 87 1.43 -2.27 -0.68
N VAL A 88 2.40 -1.48 -0.21
CA VAL A 88 3.81 -1.91 -0.14
C VAL A 88 4.36 -2.03 1.27
N HIS A 89 3.80 -1.30 2.24
CA HIS A 89 4.38 -1.25 3.58
C HIS A 89 3.35 -0.82 4.60
N GLY A 90 3.41 -1.42 5.78
CA GLY A 90 2.56 -1.02 6.91
C GLY A 90 3.42 -0.72 8.12
N ILE A 91 3.05 0.31 8.87
CA ILE A 91 3.76 0.69 10.09
C ILE A 91 2.78 1.06 11.21
N ARG A 92 3.26 0.92 12.44
CA ARG A 92 2.62 1.47 13.63
C ARG A 92 3.49 2.63 14.09
N ASN A 93 2.99 3.84 13.91
CA ASN A 93 3.75 5.04 14.25
C ASN A 93 2.94 5.95 15.16
N LYS A 94 3.38 6.09 16.40
CA LYS A 94 2.76 6.98 17.37
C LYS A 94 3.18 8.44 17.19
N GLY A 95 4.19 8.71 16.36
CA GLY A 95 4.69 10.04 16.11
C GLY A 95 3.95 10.74 14.96
N ARG A 96 4.16 12.05 14.85
CA ARG A 96 3.58 12.85 13.77
C ARG A 96 4.31 12.68 12.45
N ALA A 97 5.62 12.42 12.50
CA ALA A 97 6.46 12.27 11.33
C ALA A 97 6.73 10.80 11.06
N ILE A 98 6.71 10.42 9.78
CA ILE A 98 7.09 9.09 9.35
C ILE A 98 8.61 8.99 9.40
N PRO A 99 9.20 7.98 10.08
CA PRO A 99 10.65 7.80 10.07
C PRO A 99 11.19 7.64 8.64
N ALA A 100 12.34 8.25 8.38
CA ALA A 100 12.93 8.24 7.03
C ALA A 100 13.16 6.83 6.50
N HIS A 101 13.58 5.88 7.35
CA HIS A 101 13.82 4.49 6.93
C HIS A 101 12.54 3.76 6.50
N GLU A 102 11.39 4.12 7.06
CA GLU A 102 10.11 3.55 6.66
C GLU A 102 9.70 4.06 5.27
N MET A 103 9.90 5.35 5.02
CA MET A 103 9.68 5.93 3.70
C MET A 103 10.57 5.29 2.64
N GLU A 104 11.84 5.07 2.99
CA GLU A 104 12.80 4.44 2.10
C GLU A 104 12.39 3.01 1.75
N THR A 105 11.94 2.24 2.75
CA THR A 105 11.45 0.88 2.54
C THR A 105 10.26 0.89 1.56
N ALA A 106 9.30 1.78 1.76
CA ALA A 106 8.13 1.88 0.89
C ALA A 106 8.53 2.22 -0.56
N ARG A 107 9.46 3.18 -0.73
CA ARG A 107 9.94 3.58 -2.06
C ARG A 107 10.69 2.46 -2.77
N LYS A 108 11.54 1.73 -2.05
CA LYS A 108 12.28 0.60 -2.61
C LYS A 108 11.33 -0.47 -3.13
N ARG A 109 10.30 -0.79 -2.36
CA ARG A 109 9.31 -1.79 -2.76
C ARG A 109 8.49 -1.32 -3.96
N MET A 110 8.11 -0.06 -4.00
CA MET A 110 7.42 0.53 -5.14
C MET A 110 8.29 0.43 -6.40
N HIS A 111 9.55 0.82 -6.33
CA HIS A 111 10.46 0.76 -7.47
C HIS A 111 10.70 -0.68 -7.92
N ASP A 112 10.81 -1.62 -6.98
CA ASP A 112 10.97 -3.04 -7.30
C ASP A 112 9.76 -3.58 -8.06
N TRP A 113 8.55 -3.25 -7.61
CA TRP A 113 7.32 -3.65 -8.29
C TRP A 113 7.28 -3.09 -9.72
N LEU A 114 7.53 -1.78 -9.87
CA LEU A 114 7.48 -1.11 -11.16
C LEU A 114 8.52 -1.69 -12.12
N ARG A 115 9.71 -1.97 -11.65
CA ARG A 115 10.77 -2.58 -12.46
C ARG A 115 10.36 -3.96 -12.96
N ARG A 116 9.79 -4.79 -12.09
CA ARG A 116 9.36 -6.14 -12.47
C ARG A 116 8.21 -6.12 -13.46
N GLU A 117 7.23 -5.26 -13.28
CA GLU A 117 6.13 -5.08 -14.22
C GLU A 117 6.64 -4.63 -15.61
N PHE A 118 7.58 -3.69 -15.61
CA PHE A 118 8.19 -3.21 -16.85
C PHE A 118 8.94 -4.33 -17.57
N ASN A 119 9.72 -5.12 -16.86
CA ASN A 119 10.48 -6.22 -17.43
C ASN A 119 9.58 -7.30 -18.04
N GLU A 120 8.46 -7.62 -17.40
CA GLU A 120 7.48 -8.56 -17.95
C GLU A 120 6.89 -8.07 -19.26
N LYS A 121 6.55 -6.79 -19.36
CA LYS A 121 6.05 -6.20 -20.61
C LYS A 121 7.08 -6.24 -21.73
N ASP A 122 8.34 -5.98 -21.42
CA ASP A 122 9.43 -6.07 -22.39
C ASP A 122 9.60 -7.48 -22.91
N LYS A 123 9.49 -8.48 -22.05
CA LYS A 123 9.54 -9.89 -22.46
C LYS A 123 8.41 -10.22 -23.44
N PHE A 124 7.21 -9.75 -23.16
CA PHE A 124 6.07 -9.96 -24.07
C PHE A 124 6.30 -9.30 -25.43
N ARG A 125 6.84 -8.09 -25.44
CA ARG A 125 7.15 -7.40 -26.70
C ARG A 125 8.19 -8.12 -27.54
N SER A 126 9.20 -8.71 -26.90
CA SER A 126 10.24 -9.43 -27.61
C SER A 126 9.77 -10.78 -28.14
N LEU A 127 8.67 -11.30 -27.63
CA LEU A 127 8.06 -12.55 -28.12
C LEU A 127 7.05 -12.33 -29.26
N SER A 128 6.65 -11.10 -29.48
CA SER A 128 5.75 -10.76 -30.58
C SER A 128 6.55 -10.30 -31.80
#